data_0e95e9a88f800cf15d0b062e04254cd4
#
_entry.id   0e95e9a88f800cf15d0b062e04254cd4
#
_cell.length_a   1.000
_cell.length_b   1.000
_cell.length_c   1.000
_cell.angle_alpha   90.00
_cell.angle_beta   90.00
_cell.angle_gamma   90.00
#
_symmetry.space_group_name_H-M   'P 1'
#
loop_
_entity.id
_entity.type
_entity.pdbx_description
1 polymer ?
#
loop_
_entity_poly.entity_id
_entity_poly.type
_entity_poly.pdbx_seq_one_letter_code
_entity_poly.pdbx_strand_id
1 'polypeptide(L)'
;MRKNASTRHSFSYVWTIEYEIFEFDLGSTFNYAEMAYLICPRPFMVERGHFDGVGVDEWVAYEFAKVRHMYAARLFIPERTEIEWFYGPYKGVHTINGVGTYAFLHKHLDWPEP
;
A
#
# COMPACT_ATOMS: atom_id res chain seq x y z
N MET A 1 -7.82 -18.52 -7.51
CA MET A 1 -6.54 -17.96 -8.01
C MET A 1 -6.40 -16.56 -7.41
N ARG A 2 -5.38 -16.32 -6.62
CA ARG A 2 -5.13 -15.02 -6.01
C ARG A 2 -4.65 -14.04 -7.08
N LYS A 3 -5.30 -12.88 -7.16
CA LYS A 3 -4.99 -11.85 -8.15
C LYS A 3 -4.24 -10.72 -7.44
N ASN A 4 -2.96 -10.76 -7.46
CA ASN A 4 -2.12 -9.62 -7.09
C ASN A 4 -1.59 -8.90 -8.33
N ALA A 5 -0.85 -7.83 -8.15
CA ALA A 5 -0.30 -7.07 -9.26
C ALA A 5 0.54 -7.94 -10.20
N SER A 6 1.29 -8.91 -9.64
CA SER A 6 2.15 -9.80 -10.42
C SER A 6 1.38 -10.80 -11.29
N THR A 7 0.17 -11.16 -10.91
CA THR A 7 -0.63 -12.16 -11.64
C THR A 7 -1.54 -11.55 -12.70
N ARG A 8 -1.80 -10.25 -12.63
CA ARG A 8 -2.69 -9.60 -13.59
C ARG A 8 -1.98 -9.14 -14.86
N HIS A 9 -0.77 -8.67 -14.72
CA HIS A 9 0.06 -8.29 -15.85
C HIS A 9 1.15 -9.33 -16.01
N SER A 10 1.06 -10.15 -17.04
CA SER A 10 2.08 -11.17 -17.32
C SER A 10 3.48 -10.60 -17.49
N PHE A 11 3.57 -9.28 -17.65
CA PHE A 11 4.83 -8.55 -17.82
C PHE A 11 5.04 -7.46 -16.77
N SER A 12 4.26 -7.44 -15.71
CA SER A 12 4.21 -6.30 -14.78
C SER A 12 5.57 -5.91 -14.22
N TYR A 13 6.41 -6.88 -13.93
CA TYR A 13 7.70 -6.60 -13.31
C TYR A 13 8.85 -6.49 -14.30
N VAL A 14 8.68 -7.02 -15.48
CA VAL A 14 9.75 -7.00 -16.50
C VAL A 14 10.05 -5.58 -16.97
N TRP A 15 9.08 -4.70 -16.96
CA TRP A 15 9.27 -3.34 -17.39
C TRP A 15 9.56 -2.34 -16.26
N THR A 16 9.41 -2.69 -15.01
CA THR A 16 9.84 -1.84 -13.89
C THR A 16 11.33 -1.94 -13.63
N ILE A 17 11.98 -3.00 -14.17
CA ILE A 17 13.41 -3.32 -13.92
C ILE A 17 13.76 -3.48 -12.42
N GLU A 18 12.77 -3.61 -11.59
CA GLU A 18 12.92 -3.81 -10.16
C GLU A 18 12.96 -5.32 -9.88
N TYR A 19 14.13 -5.90 -9.95
CA TYR A 19 14.31 -7.35 -9.79
C TYR A 19 14.15 -7.83 -8.35
N GLU A 20 14.31 -6.97 -7.38
CA GLU A 20 14.16 -7.23 -5.95
C GLU A 20 12.73 -7.61 -5.53
N ILE A 21 11.74 -7.32 -6.37
CA ILE A 21 10.35 -7.70 -6.10
C ILE A 21 10.03 -9.15 -6.44
N PHE A 22 10.96 -9.85 -7.09
CA PHE A 22 10.81 -11.28 -7.42
C PHE A 22 11.21 -12.15 -6.22
N GLU A 23 10.43 -12.11 -5.18
CA GLU A 23 10.57 -12.99 -4.04
C GLU A 23 10.03 -14.38 -4.37
N PHE A 24 10.73 -15.41 -3.92
CA PHE A 24 10.34 -16.80 -4.20
C PHE A 24 8.91 -17.08 -3.72
N ASP A 25 8.06 -17.47 -4.64
CA ASP A 25 6.65 -17.86 -4.43
C ASP A 25 5.75 -16.80 -3.73
N LEU A 26 6.24 -15.57 -3.53
CA LEU A 26 5.49 -14.54 -2.82
C LEU A 26 4.19 -14.19 -3.54
N GLY A 27 4.25 -13.96 -4.84
CA GLY A 27 3.08 -13.61 -5.65
C GLY A 27 2.04 -14.72 -5.77
N SER A 28 2.43 -15.99 -5.59
CA SER A 28 1.51 -17.12 -5.56
C SER A 28 0.91 -17.36 -4.18
N THR A 29 1.60 -16.95 -3.14
CA THR A 29 1.24 -17.20 -1.75
C THR A 29 0.35 -16.09 -1.18
N PHE A 30 0.72 -14.82 -1.41
CA PHE A 30 0.05 -13.67 -0.80
C PHE A 30 -0.39 -12.64 -1.84
N ASN A 31 -1.51 -11.96 -1.54
CA ASN A 31 -1.83 -10.66 -2.10
C ASN A 31 -1.26 -9.56 -1.18
N TYR A 32 -1.20 -8.33 -1.65
CA TYR A 32 -0.66 -7.21 -0.88
C TYR A 32 -1.39 -6.98 0.45
N ALA A 33 -2.72 -7.11 0.47
CA ALA A 33 -3.49 -6.99 1.71
C ALA A 33 -3.09 -8.06 2.73
N GLU A 34 -2.85 -9.29 2.28
CA GLU A 34 -2.45 -10.39 3.16
C GLU A 34 -1.05 -10.16 3.75
N MET A 35 -0.14 -9.57 2.98
CA MET A 35 1.16 -9.14 3.49
C MET A 35 1.01 -8.03 4.54
N ALA A 36 0.13 -7.05 4.28
CA ALA A 36 -0.16 -5.99 5.22
C ALA A 36 -0.78 -6.51 6.54
N TYR A 37 -1.52 -7.64 6.51
CA TYR A 37 -2.06 -8.25 7.72
C TYR A 37 -0.96 -8.71 8.70
N LEU A 38 0.24 -8.98 8.23
CA LEU A 38 1.36 -9.32 9.10
C LEU A 38 1.81 -8.15 9.98
N ILE A 39 1.41 -6.92 9.63
CA ILE A 39 1.70 -5.72 10.41
C ILE A 39 0.69 -5.56 11.55
N CYS A 40 -0.55 -6.06 11.38
CA CYS A 40 -1.60 -5.95 12.39
C CYS A 40 -1.14 -6.48 13.77
N PRO A 41 -1.55 -5.84 14.86
CA PRO A 41 -2.42 -4.65 14.99
C PRO A 41 -1.66 -3.32 14.99
N ARG A 42 -0.38 -3.32 14.59
CA ARG A 42 0.42 -2.09 14.52
C ARG A 42 -0.13 -1.14 13.47
N PRO A 43 0.03 0.19 13.64
CA PRO A 43 -0.39 1.16 12.66
C PRO A 43 0.22 0.89 11.27
N PHE A 44 -0.59 1.07 10.23
CA PHE A 44 -0.20 0.84 8.85
C PHE A 44 -0.81 1.91 7.94
N MET A 45 0.01 2.53 7.11
CA MET A 45 -0.41 3.54 6.16
C MET A 45 0.12 3.23 4.77
N VAL A 46 -0.69 3.56 3.77
CA VAL A 46 -0.30 3.60 2.36
C VAL A 46 -0.31 5.05 1.88
N GLU A 47 0.74 5.46 1.20
CA GLU A 47 0.80 6.72 0.48
C GLU A 47 0.83 6.39 -1.01
N ARG A 48 -0.14 6.90 -1.77
CA ARG A 48 -0.31 6.56 -3.17
C ARG A 48 -0.46 7.79 -4.06
N GLY A 49 0.51 7.97 -4.94
CA GLY A 49 0.38 8.93 -6.03
C GLY A 49 -0.54 8.41 -7.13
N HIS A 50 -1.49 9.22 -7.58
CA HIS A 50 -2.37 8.84 -8.69
C HIS A 50 -1.59 8.64 -9.99
N PHE A 51 -2.04 7.68 -10.79
CA PHE A 51 -1.45 7.34 -12.09
C PHE A 51 0.03 6.92 -12.01
N ASP A 52 0.46 6.46 -10.86
CA ASP A 52 1.75 5.79 -10.73
C ASP A 52 1.81 4.59 -11.70
N GLY A 53 2.85 4.49 -12.50
CA GLY A 53 3.03 3.43 -13.47
C GLY A 53 3.25 2.04 -12.84
N VAL A 54 3.51 1.99 -11.54
CA VAL A 54 3.68 0.75 -10.78
C VAL A 54 2.35 0.34 -10.15
N GLY A 55 1.53 -0.34 -10.90
CA GLY A 55 0.22 -0.80 -10.48
C GLY A 55 -0.90 0.19 -10.81
N VAL A 56 -2.11 -0.34 -10.84
CA VAL A 56 -3.33 0.39 -11.18
C VAL A 56 -3.97 0.92 -9.91
N ASP A 57 -4.42 2.16 -9.92
CA ASP A 57 -5.02 2.82 -8.75
C ASP A 57 -6.18 2.02 -8.14
N GLU A 58 -7.05 1.47 -8.99
CA GLU A 58 -8.19 0.65 -8.55
C GLU A 58 -7.76 -0.61 -7.79
N TRP A 59 -6.60 -1.10 -8.07
CA TRP A 59 -6.09 -2.28 -7.36
C TRP A 59 -5.52 -1.95 -6.00
N VAL A 60 -4.79 -0.85 -5.93
CA VAL A 60 -4.32 -0.32 -4.66
C VAL A 60 -5.52 -0.04 -3.76
N ALA A 61 -6.56 0.60 -4.31
CA ALA A 61 -7.82 0.84 -3.59
C ALA A 61 -8.48 -0.45 -3.12
N TYR A 62 -8.55 -1.47 -3.99
CA TYR A 62 -9.14 -2.76 -3.66
C TYR A 62 -8.36 -3.51 -2.57
N GLU A 63 -7.04 -3.59 -2.69
CA GLU A 63 -6.21 -4.23 -1.68
C GLU A 63 -6.27 -3.48 -0.34
N PHE A 64 -6.22 -2.14 -0.38
CA PHE A 64 -6.35 -1.34 0.83
C PHE A 64 -7.74 -1.47 1.48
N ALA A 65 -8.81 -1.61 0.70
CA ALA A 65 -10.14 -1.85 1.26
C ALA A 65 -10.19 -3.12 2.13
N LYS A 66 -9.47 -4.16 1.76
CA LYS A 66 -9.33 -5.38 2.57
C LYS A 66 -8.54 -5.11 3.86
N VAL A 67 -7.46 -4.35 3.76
CA VAL A 67 -6.69 -3.95 4.95
C VAL A 67 -7.57 -3.15 5.91
N ARG A 68 -8.27 -2.16 5.40
CA ARG A 68 -9.21 -1.36 6.21
C ARG A 68 -10.30 -2.23 6.83
N HIS A 69 -10.83 -3.20 6.11
CA HIS A 69 -11.80 -4.16 6.66
C HIS A 69 -11.21 -4.94 7.84
N MET A 70 -9.97 -5.38 7.74
CA MET A 70 -9.29 -6.07 8.82
C MET A 70 -9.20 -5.19 10.07
N TYR A 71 -8.68 -3.97 9.94
CA TYR A 71 -8.51 -3.05 11.06
C TYR A 71 -9.85 -2.58 11.65
N ALA A 72 -10.81 -2.21 10.81
CA ALA A 72 -12.07 -1.64 11.25
C ALA A 72 -13.10 -2.69 11.71
N ALA A 73 -13.36 -3.70 10.87
CA ALA A 73 -14.44 -4.64 11.09
C ALA A 73 -14.03 -5.89 11.89
N ARG A 74 -12.76 -6.27 11.84
CA ARG A 74 -12.26 -7.45 12.55
C ARG A 74 -11.57 -7.10 13.86
N LEU A 75 -10.77 -6.05 13.88
CA LEU A 75 -9.97 -5.67 15.04
C LEU A 75 -10.54 -4.47 15.82
N PHE A 76 -11.51 -3.76 15.26
CA PHE A 76 -12.14 -2.57 15.88
C PHE A 76 -11.15 -1.44 16.23
N ILE A 77 -10.13 -1.26 15.38
CA ILE A 77 -9.09 -0.24 15.50
C ILE A 77 -8.93 0.57 14.19
N PRO A 78 -10.02 1.13 13.64
CA PRO A 78 -9.98 1.79 12.32
C PRO A 78 -8.99 2.96 12.24
N GLU A 79 -8.69 3.60 13.37
CA GLU A 79 -7.78 4.73 13.48
C GLU A 79 -6.31 4.37 13.22
N ARG A 80 -6.00 3.09 13.18
CA ARG A 80 -4.62 2.58 12.95
C ARG A 80 -4.28 2.32 11.50
N THR A 81 -5.21 2.56 10.56
CA THR A 81 -4.90 2.40 9.14
C THR A 81 -5.47 3.53 8.30
N GLU A 82 -4.64 4.06 7.43
CA GLU A 82 -4.96 5.18 6.54
C GLU A 82 -4.40 4.94 5.14
N ILE A 83 -5.02 5.55 4.14
CA ILE A 83 -4.45 5.72 2.82
C ILE A 83 -4.51 7.19 2.42
N GLU A 84 -3.41 7.74 1.98
CA GLU A 84 -3.34 9.04 1.36
C GLU A 84 -3.24 8.91 -0.14
N TRP A 85 -4.16 9.55 -0.85
CA TRP A 85 -4.10 9.70 -2.30
C TRP A 85 -3.66 11.12 -2.64
N PHE A 86 -2.67 11.25 -3.49
CA PHE A 86 -2.20 12.58 -3.89
C PHE A 86 -1.95 12.67 -5.39
N TYR A 87 -1.98 13.90 -5.88
CA TYR A 87 -1.59 14.23 -7.25
C TYR A 87 -0.23 14.90 -7.22
N GLY A 88 0.73 14.35 -7.96
CA GLY A 88 2.00 15.02 -8.16
C GLY A 88 1.92 16.10 -9.24
N PRO A 89 2.98 16.88 -9.40
CA PRO A 89 3.06 17.90 -10.44
C PRO A 89 3.08 17.30 -11.87
N TYR A 90 3.30 16.00 -11.98
CA TYR A 90 3.32 15.26 -13.24
C TYR A 90 2.48 14.00 -13.11
N LYS A 91 1.94 13.50 -14.25
CA LYS A 91 1.29 12.19 -14.28
C LYS A 91 2.31 11.08 -13.96
N GLY A 92 1.89 10.09 -13.23
CA GLY A 92 2.72 8.93 -12.93
C GLY A 92 3.72 9.16 -11.79
N VAL A 93 3.26 9.74 -10.70
CA VAL A 93 4.11 10.05 -9.55
C VAL A 93 4.40 8.81 -8.72
N HIS A 94 5.60 8.30 -8.90
CA HIS A 94 6.18 7.26 -8.04
C HIS A 94 7.15 7.89 -7.04
N THR A 95 6.59 8.59 -6.06
CA THR A 95 7.34 9.32 -5.03
C THR A 95 6.50 9.50 -3.79
N ILE A 96 7.11 9.97 -2.71
CA ILE A 96 6.42 10.30 -1.48
C ILE A 96 5.83 11.72 -1.55
N ASN A 97 4.67 11.91 -0.92
CA ASN A 97 4.08 13.23 -0.70
C ASN A 97 4.53 13.83 0.64
N GLY A 98 4.66 13.00 1.66
CA GLY A 98 5.16 13.35 2.96
C GLY A 98 4.19 14.09 3.89
N VAL A 99 2.99 14.45 3.40
CA VAL A 99 2.02 15.21 4.22
C VAL A 99 1.32 14.30 5.21
N GLY A 100 0.52 13.36 4.72
CA GLY A 100 -0.20 12.42 5.57
C GLY A 100 0.74 11.46 6.29
N THR A 101 1.82 11.05 5.64
CA THR A 101 2.80 10.11 6.22
C THR A 101 3.43 10.66 7.49
N TYR A 102 3.90 11.92 7.49
CA TYR A 102 4.47 12.50 8.70
C TYR A 102 3.42 12.71 9.80
N ALA A 103 2.22 13.17 9.45
CA ALA A 103 1.13 13.29 10.42
C ALA A 103 0.78 11.93 11.05
N PHE A 104 0.74 10.88 10.25
CA PHE A 104 0.50 9.51 10.73
C PHE A 104 1.60 9.02 11.68
N LEU A 105 2.86 9.27 11.34
CA LEU A 105 3.99 8.91 12.21
C LEU A 105 3.95 9.66 13.54
N HIS A 106 3.73 10.97 13.53
CA HIS A 106 3.57 11.75 14.75
C HIS A 106 2.46 11.22 15.64
N LYS A 107 1.31 10.94 15.05
CA LYS A 107 0.14 10.42 15.77
C LYS A 107 0.39 9.07 16.46
N HIS A 108 1.14 8.17 15.81
CA HIS A 108 1.27 6.79 16.29
C HIS A 108 2.58 6.48 17.02
N LEU A 109 3.57 7.36 16.93
CA LEU A 109 4.86 7.21 17.60
C LEU A 109 5.00 8.16 18.79
N ASP A 110 3.98 8.96 19.10
CA ASP A 110 4.06 10.07 20.08
C ASP A 110 5.27 10.98 19.79
N TRP A 111 5.63 11.09 18.54
CA TRP A 111 6.75 11.89 18.10
C TRP A 111 6.30 13.34 17.98
N PRO A 112 6.90 14.26 18.76
CA PRO A 112 6.49 15.66 18.72
C PRO A 112 6.73 16.28 17.33
N GLU A 113 5.78 17.05 16.89
CA GLU A 113 5.97 17.89 15.71
C GLU A 113 7.09 18.93 16.01
N PRO A 114 7.95 19.22 15.02
CA PRO A 114 9.02 20.18 15.18
C PRO A 114 8.51 21.61 15.40
#